data_3007672ac52712a4b3bee8ecab79f8e8
#
_entry.id   3007672ac52712a4b3bee8ecab79f8e8
#
_cell.length_a   1.000
_cell.length_b   1.000
_cell.length_c   1.000
_cell.angle_alpha   90.00
_cell.angle_beta   90.00
_cell.angle_gamma   90.00
#
_symmetry.space_group_name_H-M   'P 1'
#
loop_
_entity.id
_entity.type
_entity.pdbx_description
1 polymer ?
#
loop_
_entity_poly.entity_id
_entity_poly.type
_entity_poly.pdbx_seq_one_letter_code
_entity_poly.pdbx_strand_id
1 'polypeptide(L)'
;MGTLSKGTGAVAGISQRQGRYKRSAPAFLIILAALVLLLGYSMILSVCTGIAGGSFKVFAETVMSPAKASGVGMIMLEMRMPRALAAGLTGMAFALSGAVMQGITRNPLSDAGLLGINAGAGFFVALSAILFPAAPDIVKTCAAFAGAALAVFMVYGFGAGKHRSESFRFILAGAAVSALLTALSQAVSLAFGIVKSLSFWSAGSLSGVTWQSLKMLSPVILSASALGLLLSSRLSALALGEDSAASLGVNVRTVRLFGMLVVLLLAGASVSLVGGIAFIGLIVPHISRLLVGGDYRRLVPVSALMGGVVLVLSDIAARMINAPFDTPVGALVSILGVPVFFALTFRKEGMVL
;
A
#
# COMPACT_ATOMS: atom_id res chain seq x y z
N MET A 1 27.80 34.23 -36.50
CA MET A 1 28.59 33.54 -35.45
C MET A 1 28.09 34.04 -34.10
N GLY A 2 27.14 33.38 -33.44
CA GLY A 2 26.60 33.92 -32.17
C GLY A 2 25.33 33.24 -31.61
N THR A 3 25.14 31.91 -31.75
CA THR A 3 23.95 31.24 -31.18
C THR A 3 24.18 29.86 -30.53
N LEU A 4 25.42 29.47 -30.24
CA LEU A 4 25.74 28.15 -29.64
C LEU A 4 26.09 28.16 -28.14
N SER A 5 26.02 29.33 -27.47
CA SER A 5 26.47 29.43 -26.04
C SER A 5 25.37 29.33 -24.99
N LYS A 6 24.09 29.29 -25.33
CA LYS A 6 22.99 29.24 -24.31
C LYS A 6 22.50 27.83 -23.90
N GLY A 7 22.94 26.80 -24.61
CA GLY A 7 22.46 25.41 -24.33
C GLY A 7 23.19 24.69 -23.19
N THR A 8 24.46 25.05 -22.96
CA THR A 8 25.30 24.33 -21.96
C THR A 8 25.03 24.73 -20.50
N GLY A 9 24.54 25.96 -20.27
CA GLY A 9 24.21 26.43 -18.92
C GLY A 9 22.97 25.79 -18.32
N ALA A 10 21.97 25.46 -19.14
CA ALA A 10 20.71 24.82 -18.66
C ALA A 10 20.92 23.38 -18.26
N VAL A 11 21.73 22.61 -19.01
CA VAL A 11 22.04 21.21 -18.70
C VAL A 11 22.89 21.08 -17.44
N ALA A 12 23.85 21.99 -17.23
CA ALA A 12 24.66 22.03 -16.00
C ALA A 12 23.82 22.39 -14.75
N GLY A 13 22.81 23.26 -14.89
CA GLY A 13 21.90 23.62 -13.79
C GLY A 13 20.98 22.49 -13.35
N ILE A 14 20.57 21.62 -14.27
CA ILE A 14 19.76 20.43 -13.96
C ILE A 14 20.60 19.36 -13.24
N SER A 15 21.83 19.14 -13.67
CA SER A 15 22.78 18.21 -13.03
C SER A 15 23.14 18.63 -11.59
N GLN A 16 23.35 19.93 -11.34
CA GLN A 16 23.66 20.43 -9.99
C GLN A 16 22.47 20.35 -9.00
N ARG A 17 21.21 20.41 -9.47
CA ARG A 17 20.03 20.27 -8.60
C ARG A 17 19.74 18.83 -8.20
N GLN A 18 20.10 17.84 -9.02
CA GLN A 18 20.00 16.42 -8.64
C GLN A 18 21.05 16.00 -7.60
N GLY A 19 22.20 16.69 -7.50
CA GLY A 19 23.24 16.42 -6.50
C GLY A 19 22.90 16.85 -5.07
N ARG A 20 21.88 17.67 -4.83
CA ARG A 20 21.58 18.25 -3.51
C ARG A 20 20.85 17.33 -2.52
N TYR A 21 20.45 16.10 -2.90
CA TYR A 21 19.72 15.17 -2.03
C TYR A 21 20.46 13.86 -1.72
N LYS A 22 21.80 13.80 -1.86
CA LYS A 22 22.56 12.73 -1.23
C LYS A 22 22.64 12.99 0.28
N ARG A 23 21.56 12.69 1.03
CA ARG A 23 21.68 12.63 2.48
C ARG A 23 22.76 11.61 2.83
N SER A 24 23.62 11.96 3.79
CA SER A 24 24.68 11.08 4.29
C SER A 24 24.09 9.75 4.79
N ALA A 25 24.86 8.67 4.75
CA ALA A 25 24.45 7.38 5.27
C ALA A 25 23.92 7.46 6.73
N PRO A 26 24.54 8.24 7.64
CA PRO A 26 24.02 8.40 9.01
C PRO A 26 22.65 9.05 9.07
N ALA A 27 22.34 10.05 8.23
CA ALA A 27 21.01 10.65 8.21
C ALA A 27 19.92 9.66 7.77
N PHE A 28 20.20 8.77 6.83
CA PHE A 28 19.30 7.69 6.45
C PHE A 28 19.02 6.71 7.60
N LEU A 29 20.08 6.29 8.31
CA LEU A 29 19.93 5.38 9.46
C LEU A 29 19.15 6.01 10.60
N ILE A 30 19.33 7.31 10.86
CA ILE A 30 18.55 8.04 11.87
C ILE A 30 17.06 8.07 11.48
N ILE A 31 16.73 8.37 10.22
CA ILE A 31 15.33 8.36 9.73
C ILE A 31 14.74 6.96 9.88
N LEU A 32 15.47 5.93 9.50
CA LEU A 32 15.01 4.54 9.60
C LEU A 32 14.74 4.15 11.05
N ALA A 33 15.67 4.43 11.95
CA ALA A 33 15.53 4.16 13.39
C ALA A 33 14.34 4.93 13.99
N ALA A 34 14.20 6.21 13.66
CA ALA A 34 13.08 7.02 14.11
C ALA A 34 11.72 6.45 13.63
N LEU A 35 11.61 5.98 12.39
CA LEU A 35 10.40 5.37 11.87
C LEU A 35 10.10 4.01 12.52
N VAL A 36 11.11 3.19 12.81
CA VAL A 36 10.92 1.93 13.54
C VAL A 36 10.39 2.20 14.96
N LEU A 37 10.99 3.15 15.68
CA LEU A 37 10.55 3.53 17.02
C LEU A 37 9.13 4.13 16.98
N LEU A 38 8.83 4.98 16.00
CA LEU A 38 7.51 5.58 15.83
C LEU A 38 6.44 4.53 15.49
N LEU A 39 6.77 3.54 14.64
CA LEU A 39 5.88 2.42 14.34
C LEU A 39 5.61 1.58 15.58
N GLY A 40 6.65 1.19 16.34
CA GLY A 40 6.49 0.46 17.59
C GLY A 40 5.65 1.23 18.60
N TYR A 41 5.92 2.52 18.80
CA TYR A 41 5.14 3.38 19.68
C TYR A 41 3.67 3.49 19.23
N SER A 42 3.41 3.73 17.94
CA SER A 42 2.04 3.83 17.41
C SER A 42 1.28 2.51 17.54
N MET A 43 1.92 1.36 17.38
CA MET A 43 1.31 0.05 17.62
C MET A 43 0.93 -0.16 19.08
N ILE A 44 1.81 0.16 20.02
CA ILE A 44 1.53 0.08 21.46
C ILE A 44 0.37 1.04 21.80
N LEU A 45 0.42 2.26 21.28
CA LEU A 45 -0.65 3.24 21.45
C LEU A 45 -1.98 2.69 20.92
N SER A 46 -1.99 2.06 19.75
CA SER A 46 -3.19 1.45 19.14
C SER A 46 -3.80 0.36 20.03
N VAL A 47 -2.99 -0.46 20.69
CA VAL A 47 -3.48 -1.49 21.61
C VAL A 47 -4.00 -0.88 22.92
N CYS A 48 -3.34 0.15 23.44
CA CYS A 48 -3.72 0.82 24.69
C CYS A 48 -4.96 1.69 24.55
N THR A 49 -5.25 2.26 23.36
CA THR A 49 -6.39 3.14 23.12
C THR A 49 -7.64 2.38 22.71
N GLY A 50 -8.80 2.76 23.24
CA GLY A 50 -10.11 2.19 22.85
C GLY A 50 -11.19 2.48 23.88
N ILE A 51 -12.46 2.32 23.49
CA ILE A 51 -13.67 2.71 24.26
C ILE A 51 -13.78 1.92 25.58
N ALA A 52 -13.40 0.64 25.58
CA ALA A 52 -13.44 -0.19 26.78
C ALA A 52 -12.35 0.17 27.82
N GLY A 53 -11.67 1.29 27.64
CA GLY A 53 -10.51 1.66 28.44
C GLY A 53 -9.24 0.91 28.02
N GLY A 54 -8.17 1.17 28.75
CA GLY A 54 -6.87 0.53 28.56
C GLY A 54 -5.77 1.46 29.08
N SER A 55 -4.68 0.86 29.52
CA SER A 55 -3.47 1.60 29.91
C SER A 55 -2.25 0.78 29.56
N PHE A 56 -1.11 1.45 29.51
CA PHE A 56 0.18 0.77 29.30
C PHE A 56 0.46 -0.27 30.41
N LYS A 57 0.01 0.00 31.64
CA LYS A 57 0.15 -0.94 32.75
C LYS A 57 -0.62 -2.24 32.48
N VAL A 58 -1.90 -2.11 32.11
CA VAL A 58 -2.74 -3.29 31.78
C VAL A 58 -2.16 -4.05 30.58
N PHE A 59 -1.65 -3.35 29.57
CA PHE A 59 -0.98 -3.96 28.43
C PHE A 59 0.25 -4.78 28.86
N ALA A 60 1.14 -4.16 29.66
CA ALA A 60 2.36 -4.83 30.14
C ALA A 60 2.02 -6.09 30.99
N GLU A 61 1.09 -5.97 31.94
CA GLU A 61 0.61 -7.09 32.77
C GLU A 61 0.01 -8.22 31.92
N THR A 62 -0.79 -7.86 30.90
CA THR A 62 -1.43 -8.80 30.00
C THR A 62 -0.43 -9.56 29.13
N VAL A 63 0.58 -8.88 28.60
CA VAL A 63 1.64 -9.50 27.77
C VAL A 63 2.54 -10.40 28.64
N MET A 64 2.83 -9.99 29.86
CA MET A 64 3.65 -10.79 30.79
C MET A 64 2.92 -12.03 31.33
N SER A 65 1.60 -12.00 31.43
CA SER A 65 0.80 -13.08 31.97
C SER A 65 -0.49 -13.32 31.15
N PRO A 66 -0.39 -13.77 29.89
CA PRO A 66 -1.57 -13.92 28.99
C PRO A 66 -2.64 -14.87 29.55
N ALA A 67 -2.23 -15.92 30.26
CA ALA A 67 -3.15 -16.90 30.86
C ALA A 67 -4.02 -16.32 31.98
N LYS A 68 -3.65 -15.17 32.56
CA LYS A 68 -4.40 -14.47 33.61
C LYS A 68 -5.18 -13.26 33.03
N ALA A 69 -5.13 -13.03 31.75
CA ALA A 69 -5.82 -11.90 31.13
C ALA A 69 -7.32 -12.04 31.29
N SER A 70 -7.97 -10.98 31.75
CA SER A 70 -9.43 -10.90 31.90
C SER A 70 -9.91 -9.50 31.52
N GLY A 71 -11.20 -9.36 31.20
CA GLY A 71 -11.80 -8.07 30.89
C GLY A 71 -11.06 -7.33 29.76
N VAL A 72 -10.54 -6.15 30.06
CA VAL A 72 -9.84 -5.27 29.07
C VAL A 72 -8.58 -5.95 28.51
N GLY A 73 -7.86 -6.73 29.32
CA GLY A 73 -6.68 -7.47 28.87
C GLY A 73 -6.99 -8.48 27.77
N MET A 74 -8.09 -9.21 27.88
CA MET A 74 -8.54 -10.14 26.83
C MET A 74 -8.91 -9.41 25.54
N ILE A 75 -9.60 -8.26 25.64
CA ILE A 75 -9.92 -7.41 24.48
C ILE A 75 -8.62 -6.92 23.79
N MET A 76 -7.59 -6.57 24.59
CA MET A 76 -6.30 -6.16 24.05
C MET A 76 -5.61 -7.29 23.29
N LEU A 77 -5.59 -8.53 23.81
CA LEU A 77 -4.95 -9.67 23.16
C LEU A 77 -5.70 -10.17 21.93
N GLU A 78 -7.03 -10.34 22.02
CA GLU A 78 -7.80 -11.03 21.00
C GLU A 78 -8.33 -10.11 19.90
N MET A 79 -8.52 -8.82 20.20
CA MET A 79 -9.10 -7.88 19.22
C MET A 79 -8.13 -6.77 18.83
N ARG A 80 -7.51 -6.06 19.79
CA ARG A 80 -6.71 -4.87 19.48
C ARG A 80 -5.32 -5.23 18.95
N MET A 81 -4.71 -6.27 19.46
CA MET A 81 -3.36 -6.69 19.05
C MET A 81 -3.33 -7.18 17.59
N PRO A 82 -4.20 -8.11 17.12
CA PRO A 82 -4.23 -8.49 15.72
C PRO A 82 -4.59 -7.31 14.81
N ARG A 83 -5.49 -6.40 15.23
CA ARG A 83 -5.84 -5.19 14.50
C ARG A 83 -4.65 -4.24 14.33
N ALA A 84 -3.90 -3.97 15.41
CA ALA A 84 -2.72 -3.10 15.36
C ALA A 84 -1.60 -3.68 14.49
N LEU A 85 -1.34 -4.99 14.62
CA LEU A 85 -0.36 -5.70 13.78
C LEU A 85 -0.77 -5.71 12.31
N ALA A 86 -2.06 -5.94 12.02
CA ALA A 86 -2.58 -5.88 10.65
C ALA A 86 -2.46 -4.47 10.07
N ALA A 87 -2.78 -3.43 10.85
CA ALA A 87 -2.61 -2.04 10.40
C ALA A 87 -1.16 -1.74 10.02
N GLY A 88 -0.20 -2.12 10.88
CA GLY A 88 1.22 -1.95 10.60
C GLY A 88 1.66 -2.71 9.35
N LEU A 89 1.36 -4.01 9.26
CA LEU A 89 1.75 -4.86 8.14
C LEU A 89 1.12 -4.44 6.81
N THR A 90 -0.20 -4.17 6.79
CA THR A 90 -0.89 -3.78 5.56
C THR A 90 -0.53 -2.37 5.11
N GLY A 91 -0.31 -1.44 6.07
CA GLY A 91 0.21 -0.11 5.77
C GLY A 91 1.59 -0.15 5.13
N MET A 92 2.50 -0.98 5.68
CA MET A 92 3.81 -1.25 5.09
C MET A 92 3.66 -1.84 3.67
N ALA A 93 2.78 -2.81 3.49
CA ALA A 93 2.57 -3.49 2.23
C ALA A 93 1.98 -2.58 1.15
N PHE A 94 0.97 -1.76 1.46
CA PHE A 94 0.42 -0.78 0.53
C PHE A 94 1.46 0.25 0.08
N ALA A 95 2.24 0.81 1.01
CA ALA A 95 3.25 1.79 0.67
C ALA A 95 4.40 1.18 -0.15
N LEU A 96 4.83 -0.04 0.20
CA LEU A 96 5.88 -0.74 -0.54
C LEU A 96 5.40 -1.15 -1.93
N SER A 97 4.17 -1.68 -2.07
CA SER A 97 3.59 -2.01 -3.37
C SER A 97 3.49 -0.78 -4.27
N GLY A 98 3.09 0.37 -3.71
CA GLY A 98 3.07 1.64 -4.43
C GLY A 98 4.46 2.09 -4.87
N ALA A 99 5.47 2.00 -4.00
CA ALA A 99 6.85 2.33 -4.36
C ALA A 99 7.37 1.44 -5.51
N VAL A 100 7.11 0.13 -5.45
CA VAL A 100 7.48 -0.81 -6.51
C VAL A 100 6.72 -0.49 -7.80
N MET A 101 5.40 -0.24 -7.72
CA MET A 101 4.59 0.13 -8.88
C MET A 101 5.10 1.39 -9.57
N GLN A 102 5.42 2.44 -8.80
CA GLN A 102 6.04 3.66 -9.32
C GLN A 102 7.39 3.39 -10.00
N GLY A 103 8.17 2.44 -9.45
CA GLY A 103 9.47 2.04 -10.02
C GLY A 103 9.35 1.32 -11.36
N ILE A 104 8.49 0.32 -11.46
CA ILE A 104 8.33 -0.49 -12.68
C ILE A 104 7.62 0.26 -13.81
N THR A 105 6.70 1.19 -13.47
CA THR A 105 6.00 2.04 -14.43
C THR A 105 6.76 3.33 -14.77
N ARG A 106 7.77 3.68 -13.98
CA ARG A 106 8.50 4.95 -14.06
C ARG A 106 7.56 6.17 -13.97
N ASN A 107 6.44 5.98 -13.28
CA ASN A 107 5.44 7.03 -13.09
C ASN A 107 5.19 7.23 -11.58
N PRO A 108 5.49 8.41 -11.01
CA PRO A 108 5.30 8.68 -9.58
C PRO A 108 3.83 8.71 -9.14
N LEU A 109 2.88 8.74 -10.08
CA LEU A 109 1.44 8.72 -9.83
C LEU A 109 0.84 7.32 -9.95
N SER A 110 1.64 6.28 -10.17
CA SER A 110 1.16 4.90 -10.24
C SER A 110 0.94 4.33 -8.86
N ASP A 111 -0.19 3.63 -8.71
CA ASP A 111 -0.55 2.88 -7.51
C ASP A 111 -0.96 1.44 -7.88
N ALA A 112 -0.93 0.54 -6.91
CA ALA A 112 -1.35 -0.85 -7.07
C ALA A 112 -2.81 -1.00 -7.54
N GLY A 113 -3.66 -0.03 -7.22
CA GLY A 113 -5.05 0.03 -7.69
C GLY A 113 -5.20 0.03 -9.20
N LEU A 114 -4.20 0.52 -9.95
CA LEU A 114 -4.20 0.50 -11.42
C LEU A 114 -4.19 -0.93 -12.02
N LEU A 115 -3.87 -1.95 -11.23
CA LEU A 115 -3.94 -3.35 -11.64
C LEU A 115 -5.32 -4.00 -11.39
N GLY A 116 -6.33 -3.22 -10.96
CA GLY A 116 -7.67 -3.71 -10.71
C GLY A 116 -7.81 -4.59 -9.45
N ILE A 117 -6.79 -4.63 -8.59
CA ILE A 117 -6.72 -5.48 -7.40
C ILE A 117 -7.94 -5.31 -6.51
N ASN A 118 -8.33 -4.06 -6.19
CA ASN A 118 -9.49 -3.77 -5.35
C ASN A 118 -10.81 -4.24 -5.98
N ALA A 119 -10.98 -4.02 -7.29
CA ALA A 119 -12.18 -4.40 -8.01
C ALA A 119 -12.33 -5.93 -8.12
N GLY A 120 -11.23 -6.63 -8.40
CA GLY A 120 -11.20 -8.08 -8.43
C GLY A 120 -11.49 -8.72 -7.08
N ALA A 121 -10.84 -8.22 -6.04
CA ALA A 121 -11.08 -8.66 -4.67
C ALA A 121 -12.54 -8.44 -4.27
N GLY A 122 -13.11 -7.25 -4.52
CA GLY A 122 -14.50 -6.92 -4.21
C GLY A 122 -15.51 -7.82 -4.94
N PHE A 123 -15.26 -8.11 -6.21
CA PHE A 123 -16.13 -9.02 -6.97
C PHE A 123 -16.15 -10.43 -6.39
N PHE A 124 -14.99 -10.98 -6.04
CA PHE A 124 -14.92 -12.32 -5.44
C PHE A 124 -15.44 -12.36 -4.01
N VAL A 125 -15.32 -11.28 -3.24
CA VAL A 125 -15.98 -11.16 -1.93
C VAL A 125 -17.50 -11.17 -2.09
N ALA A 126 -18.04 -10.43 -3.07
CA ALA A 126 -19.48 -10.46 -3.37
C ALA A 126 -19.94 -11.86 -3.77
N LEU A 127 -19.21 -12.55 -4.65
CA LEU A 127 -19.52 -13.92 -5.04
C LEU A 127 -19.45 -14.88 -3.84
N SER A 128 -18.41 -14.77 -3.00
CA SER A 128 -18.26 -15.64 -1.83
C SER A 128 -19.37 -15.45 -0.81
N ALA A 129 -19.85 -14.22 -0.63
CA ALA A 129 -20.97 -13.92 0.27
C ALA A 129 -22.29 -14.54 -0.17
N ILE A 130 -22.48 -14.77 -1.48
CA ILE A 130 -23.69 -15.37 -2.06
C ILE A 130 -23.57 -16.88 -2.12
N LEU A 131 -22.45 -17.39 -2.65
CA LEU A 131 -22.25 -18.81 -2.85
C LEU A 131 -22.01 -19.56 -1.53
N PHE A 132 -21.42 -18.89 -0.55
CA PHE A 132 -21.04 -19.46 0.74
C PHE A 132 -21.36 -18.50 1.90
N PRO A 133 -22.66 -18.18 2.16
CA PRO A 133 -23.06 -17.15 3.13
C PRO A 133 -22.63 -17.50 4.57
N ALA A 134 -22.56 -18.78 4.92
CA ALA A 134 -22.10 -19.27 6.23
C ALA A 134 -20.62 -19.59 6.30
N ALA A 135 -19.84 -19.25 5.24
CA ALA A 135 -18.41 -19.57 5.24
C ALA A 135 -17.65 -18.73 6.28
N PRO A 136 -16.61 -19.31 6.91
CA PRO A 136 -15.69 -18.59 7.77
C PRO A 136 -15.03 -17.43 7.04
N ASP A 137 -14.60 -16.38 7.75
CA ASP A 137 -13.97 -15.20 7.14
C ASP A 137 -12.70 -15.53 6.36
N ILE A 138 -12.03 -16.64 6.70
CA ILE A 138 -10.88 -17.14 5.94
C ILE A 138 -11.23 -17.43 4.47
N VAL A 139 -12.42 -17.93 4.19
CA VAL A 139 -12.89 -18.24 2.83
C VAL A 139 -13.09 -16.93 2.04
N LYS A 140 -13.65 -15.90 2.68
CA LYS A 140 -13.81 -14.56 2.08
C LYS A 140 -12.43 -13.94 1.79
N THR A 141 -11.49 -14.11 2.70
CA THR A 141 -10.10 -13.63 2.55
C THR A 141 -9.40 -14.33 1.37
N CYS A 142 -9.54 -15.66 1.26
CA CYS A 142 -9.01 -16.42 0.11
C CYS A 142 -9.68 -16.00 -1.20
N ALA A 143 -11.00 -15.82 -1.20
CA ALA A 143 -11.75 -15.37 -2.37
C ALA A 143 -11.28 -13.97 -2.81
N ALA A 144 -11.14 -13.02 -1.88
CA ALA A 144 -10.61 -11.68 -2.17
C ALA A 144 -9.22 -11.75 -2.82
N PHE A 145 -8.32 -12.57 -2.29
CA PHE A 145 -6.99 -12.72 -2.86
C PHE A 145 -7.02 -13.36 -4.26
N ALA A 146 -7.85 -14.37 -4.48
CA ALA A 146 -8.05 -15.00 -5.78
C ALA A 146 -8.61 -13.99 -6.81
N GLY A 147 -9.58 -13.16 -6.40
CA GLY A 147 -10.13 -12.11 -7.23
C GLY A 147 -9.11 -11.03 -7.59
N ALA A 148 -8.27 -10.62 -6.64
CA ALA A 148 -7.16 -9.71 -6.88
C ALA A 148 -6.17 -10.30 -7.89
N ALA A 149 -5.82 -11.57 -7.75
CA ALA A 149 -4.93 -12.28 -8.67
C ALA A 149 -5.54 -12.34 -10.08
N LEU A 150 -6.83 -12.72 -10.21
CA LEU A 150 -7.52 -12.75 -11.49
C LEU A 150 -7.48 -11.38 -12.19
N ALA A 151 -7.76 -10.29 -11.47
CA ALA A 151 -7.70 -8.95 -12.04
C ALA A 151 -6.31 -8.62 -12.60
N VAL A 152 -5.24 -8.91 -11.85
CA VAL A 152 -3.86 -8.69 -12.31
C VAL A 152 -3.55 -9.54 -13.54
N PHE A 153 -3.97 -10.81 -13.58
CA PHE A 153 -3.79 -11.67 -14.75
C PHE A 153 -4.53 -11.13 -15.98
N MET A 154 -5.77 -10.65 -15.80
CA MET A 154 -6.52 -10.01 -16.91
C MET A 154 -5.80 -8.76 -17.40
N VAL A 155 -5.38 -7.88 -16.50
CA VAL A 155 -4.67 -6.64 -16.86
C VAL A 155 -3.36 -6.95 -17.57
N TYR A 156 -2.61 -7.95 -17.10
CA TYR A 156 -1.38 -8.40 -17.77
C TYR A 156 -1.66 -8.97 -19.14
N GLY A 157 -2.67 -9.83 -19.29
CA GLY A 157 -3.06 -10.45 -20.56
C GLY A 157 -3.47 -9.43 -21.62
N PHE A 158 -4.29 -8.43 -21.23
CA PHE A 158 -4.74 -7.37 -22.15
C PHE A 158 -3.70 -6.26 -22.35
N GLY A 159 -2.85 -5.99 -21.35
CA GLY A 159 -1.83 -4.95 -21.38
C GLY A 159 -0.55 -5.36 -22.11
N ALA A 160 -0.22 -6.65 -22.13
CA ALA A 160 1.00 -7.15 -22.75
C ALA A 160 0.97 -6.98 -24.29
N GLY A 161 2.01 -6.36 -24.86
CA GLY A 161 2.14 -6.16 -26.31
C GLY A 161 3.58 -5.82 -26.68
N LYS A 162 3.91 -5.93 -27.97
CA LYS A 162 5.27 -5.77 -28.49
C LYS A 162 5.67 -4.31 -28.81
N HIS A 163 4.85 -3.30 -28.48
CA HIS A 163 5.10 -1.91 -28.90
C HIS A 163 5.49 -0.98 -27.74
N ARG A 164 6.15 0.12 -28.08
CA ARG A 164 6.75 1.14 -27.21
C ARG A 164 5.78 1.86 -26.21
N SER A 165 4.47 1.58 -26.29
CA SER A 165 3.42 2.19 -25.44
C SER A 165 2.90 1.26 -24.33
N GLU A 166 3.72 0.32 -23.84
CA GLU A 166 3.30 -0.67 -22.83
C GLU A 166 2.68 -0.04 -21.58
N SER A 167 3.29 1.01 -21.00
CA SER A 167 2.78 1.65 -19.77
C SER A 167 1.37 2.22 -19.94
N PHE A 168 1.04 2.84 -21.09
CA PHE A 168 -0.29 3.38 -21.36
C PHE A 168 -1.33 2.25 -21.52
N ARG A 169 -0.97 1.15 -22.17
CA ARG A 169 -1.84 -0.02 -22.34
C ARG A 169 -2.16 -0.70 -21.01
N PHE A 170 -1.20 -0.81 -20.10
CA PHE A 170 -1.45 -1.33 -18.75
C PHE A 170 -2.44 -0.46 -17.96
N ILE A 171 -2.30 0.87 -18.02
CA ILE A 171 -3.24 1.79 -17.36
C ILE A 171 -4.64 1.64 -17.93
N LEU A 172 -4.77 1.59 -19.27
CA LEU A 172 -6.07 1.46 -19.92
C LEU A 172 -6.72 0.09 -19.67
N ALA A 173 -5.93 -0.99 -19.74
CA ALA A 173 -6.40 -2.34 -19.41
C ALA A 173 -6.84 -2.42 -17.94
N GLY A 174 -6.08 -1.83 -17.02
CA GLY A 174 -6.43 -1.76 -15.60
C GLY A 174 -7.72 -1.00 -15.35
N ALA A 175 -7.92 0.13 -16.01
CA ALA A 175 -9.15 0.91 -15.91
C ALA A 175 -10.36 0.12 -16.45
N ALA A 176 -10.22 -0.54 -17.61
CA ALA A 176 -11.29 -1.34 -18.20
C ALA A 176 -11.65 -2.57 -17.34
N VAL A 177 -10.66 -3.31 -16.85
CA VAL A 177 -10.86 -4.48 -15.97
C VAL A 177 -11.49 -4.03 -14.65
N SER A 178 -11.01 -2.93 -14.06
CA SER A 178 -11.57 -2.37 -12.82
C SER A 178 -13.03 -1.97 -13.00
N ALA A 179 -13.37 -1.28 -14.10
CA ALA A 179 -14.74 -0.87 -14.41
C ALA A 179 -15.66 -2.09 -14.58
N LEU A 180 -15.21 -3.10 -15.33
CA LEU A 180 -15.97 -4.34 -15.53
C LEU A 180 -16.23 -5.07 -14.20
N LEU A 181 -15.19 -5.34 -13.42
CA LEU A 181 -15.32 -6.08 -12.17
C LEU A 181 -16.11 -5.30 -11.11
N THR A 182 -15.99 -3.96 -11.08
CA THR A 182 -16.82 -3.10 -10.22
C THR A 182 -18.29 -3.15 -10.63
N ALA A 183 -18.60 -3.05 -11.92
CA ALA A 183 -19.97 -3.14 -12.43
C ALA A 183 -20.60 -4.52 -12.11
N LEU A 184 -19.85 -5.60 -12.30
CA LEU A 184 -20.29 -6.95 -11.93
C LEU A 184 -20.52 -7.08 -10.41
N SER A 185 -19.61 -6.53 -9.58
CA SER A 185 -19.79 -6.49 -8.12
C SER A 185 -21.07 -5.77 -7.72
N GLN A 186 -21.34 -4.61 -8.34
CA GLN A 186 -22.54 -3.81 -8.07
C GLN A 186 -23.80 -4.53 -8.52
N ALA A 187 -23.84 -5.11 -9.73
CA ALA A 187 -24.96 -5.87 -10.24
C ALA A 187 -25.31 -7.05 -9.31
N VAL A 188 -24.29 -7.82 -8.93
CA VAL A 188 -24.45 -8.95 -8.00
C VAL A 188 -24.93 -8.47 -6.63
N SER A 189 -24.36 -7.40 -6.08
CA SER A 189 -24.72 -6.89 -4.75
C SER A 189 -26.15 -6.34 -4.70
N LEU A 190 -26.62 -5.72 -5.77
CA LEU A 190 -28.00 -5.25 -5.90
C LEU A 190 -28.98 -6.43 -6.02
N ALA A 191 -28.69 -7.40 -6.88
CA ALA A 191 -29.55 -8.57 -7.10
C ALA A 191 -29.77 -9.40 -5.84
N PHE A 192 -28.76 -9.49 -4.96
CA PHE A 192 -28.80 -10.31 -3.75
C PHE A 192 -28.91 -9.51 -2.43
N GLY A 193 -29.07 -8.19 -2.49
CA GLY A 193 -29.30 -7.35 -1.32
C GLY A 193 -28.10 -7.16 -0.38
N ILE A 194 -26.86 -7.42 -0.85
CA ILE A 194 -25.63 -7.33 -0.05
C ILE A 194 -24.88 -6.00 -0.19
N VAL A 195 -25.53 -4.97 -0.75
CA VAL A 195 -24.92 -3.65 -1.04
C VAL A 195 -24.25 -3.05 0.18
N LYS A 196 -24.92 -3.07 1.35
CA LYS A 196 -24.39 -2.47 2.59
C LYS A 196 -23.08 -3.16 3.04
N SER A 197 -23.06 -4.48 3.05
CA SER A 197 -21.90 -5.27 3.48
C SER A 197 -20.72 -5.07 2.53
N LEU A 198 -20.97 -5.10 1.21
CA LEU A 198 -19.91 -4.88 0.22
C LEU A 198 -19.38 -3.46 0.24
N SER A 199 -20.24 -2.45 0.43
CA SER A 199 -19.82 -1.05 0.54
C SER A 199 -18.94 -0.82 1.76
N PHE A 200 -19.30 -1.42 2.91
CA PHE A 200 -18.47 -1.32 4.12
C PHE A 200 -17.12 -2.00 3.94
N TRP A 201 -17.09 -3.20 3.33
CA TRP A 201 -15.85 -3.90 3.03
C TRP A 201 -14.97 -3.10 2.04
N SER A 202 -15.56 -2.55 0.98
CA SER A 202 -14.83 -1.78 -0.04
C SER A 202 -14.26 -0.47 0.47
N ALA A 203 -14.88 0.11 1.51
CA ALA A 203 -14.37 1.31 2.16
C ALA A 203 -13.12 1.07 3.04
N GLY A 204 -12.73 -0.19 3.24
CA GLY A 204 -11.55 -0.60 3.99
C GLY A 204 -11.71 -0.46 5.50
N SER A 205 -11.65 -1.58 6.21
CA SER A 205 -11.79 -1.63 7.67
C SER A 205 -10.88 -2.68 8.28
N LEU A 206 -10.37 -2.37 9.47
CA LEU A 206 -9.57 -3.28 10.28
C LEU A 206 -10.39 -4.00 11.36
N SER A 207 -11.70 -3.72 11.49
CA SER A 207 -12.54 -4.26 12.57
C SER A 207 -12.76 -5.77 12.48
N GLY A 208 -12.71 -6.35 11.28
CA GLY A 208 -12.88 -7.79 11.04
C GLY A 208 -11.61 -8.62 11.09
N VAL A 209 -10.46 -8.03 11.42
CA VAL A 209 -9.19 -8.76 11.45
C VAL A 209 -9.12 -9.70 12.65
N THR A 210 -8.83 -10.98 12.38
CA THR A 210 -8.62 -12.03 13.37
C THR A 210 -7.17 -12.53 13.37
N TRP A 211 -6.75 -13.18 14.47
CA TRP A 211 -5.46 -13.86 14.50
C TRP A 211 -5.30 -14.89 13.38
N GLN A 212 -6.38 -15.57 12.99
CA GLN A 212 -6.36 -16.58 11.94
C GLN A 212 -6.02 -15.97 10.58
N SER A 213 -6.72 -14.90 10.17
CA SER A 213 -6.47 -14.20 8.89
C SER A 213 -5.08 -13.55 8.88
N LEU A 214 -4.66 -12.96 10.01
CA LEU A 214 -3.34 -12.36 10.15
C LEU A 214 -2.21 -13.41 10.00
N LYS A 215 -2.31 -14.55 10.70
CA LYS A 215 -1.31 -15.63 10.62
C LYS A 215 -1.19 -16.21 9.21
N MET A 216 -2.30 -16.26 8.47
CA MET A 216 -2.30 -16.76 7.09
C MET A 216 -1.61 -15.78 6.12
N LEU A 217 -1.90 -14.48 6.21
CA LEU A 217 -1.44 -13.49 5.23
C LEU A 217 -0.12 -12.82 5.61
N SER A 218 0.26 -12.80 6.89
CA SER A 218 1.54 -12.20 7.30
C SER A 218 2.77 -12.84 6.65
N PRO A 219 2.88 -14.17 6.45
CA PRO A 219 4.01 -14.75 5.74
C PRO A 219 4.08 -14.31 4.28
N VAL A 220 2.90 -14.16 3.62
CA VAL A 220 2.82 -13.65 2.24
C VAL A 220 3.32 -12.21 2.16
N ILE A 221 2.84 -11.34 3.07
CA ILE A 221 3.25 -9.94 3.11
C ILE A 221 4.76 -9.82 3.42
N LEU A 222 5.26 -10.56 4.40
CA LEU A 222 6.66 -10.50 4.81
C LEU A 222 7.61 -11.01 3.70
N SER A 223 7.29 -12.15 3.08
CA SER A 223 8.08 -12.70 1.97
C SER A 223 8.07 -11.78 0.74
N ALA A 224 6.90 -11.24 0.38
CA ALA A 224 6.78 -10.28 -0.71
C ALA A 224 7.51 -8.95 -0.40
N SER A 225 7.50 -8.50 0.86
CA SER A 225 8.27 -7.33 1.30
C SER A 225 9.77 -7.55 1.17
N ALA A 226 10.26 -8.73 1.56
CA ALA A 226 11.67 -9.11 1.36
C ALA A 226 12.05 -9.12 -0.12
N LEU A 227 11.22 -9.70 -0.99
CA LEU A 227 11.42 -9.66 -2.44
C LEU A 227 11.43 -8.23 -3.00
N GLY A 228 10.54 -7.35 -2.53
CA GLY A 228 10.51 -5.94 -2.90
C GLY A 228 11.77 -5.18 -2.50
N LEU A 229 12.31 -5.47 -1.31
CA LEU A 229 13.60 -4.93 -0.83
C LEU A 229 14.76 -5.41 -1.71
N LEU A 230 14.81 -6.70 -2.07
CA LEU A 230 15.83 -7.25 -2.97
C LEU A 230 15.74 -6.65 -4.38
N LEU A 231 14.53 -6.33 -4.84
CA LEU A 231 14.31 -5.71 -6.15
C LEU A 231 14.71 -4.24 -6.19
N SER A 232 14.84 -3.56 -5.05
CA SER A 232 15.06 -2.12 -4.93
C SER A 232 16.28 -1.60 -5.70
N SER A 233 17.37 -2.37 -5.75
CA SER A 233 18.56 -2.01 -6.52
C SER A 233 18.33 -1.98 -8.03
N ARG A 234 17.55 -2.94 -8.54
CA ARG A 234 17.19 -3.02 -9.95
C ARG A 234 16.16 -1.94 -10.33
N LEU A 235 15.26 -1.58 -9.39
CA LEU A 235 14.34 -0.45 -9.55
C LEU A 235 15.09 0.88 -9.62
N SER A 236 16.16 1.06 -8.83
CA SER A 236 17.02 2.25 -8.93
C SER A 236 17.69 2.37 -10.30
N ALA A 237 18.17 1.25 -10.86
CA ALA A 237 18.72 1.24 -12.22
C ALA A 237 17.64 1.55 -13.28
N LEU A 238 16.43 0.98 -13.15
CA LEU A 238 15.33 1.23 -14.07
C LEU A 238 14.84 2.68 -14.03
N ALA A 239 14.95 3.36 -12.89
CA ALA A 239 14.62 4.77 -12.75
C ALA A 239 15.53 5.70 -13.59
N LEU A 240 16.75 5.25 -13.96
CA LEU A 240 17.65 5.98 -14.85
C LEU A 240 17.25 5.91 -16.34
N GLY A 241 16.30 5.03 -16.67
CA GLY A 241 15.86 4.77 -18.05
C GLY A 241 16.06 3.32 -18.44
N GLU A 242 15.28 2.84 -19.42
CA GLU A 242 15.35 1.43 -19.86
C GLU A 242 16.67 1.11 -20.56
N ASP A 243 17.13 2.01 -21.44
CA ASP A 243 18.39 1.85 -22.16
C ASP A 243 19.59 1.87 -21.18
N SER A 244 19.55 2.79 -20.19
CA SER A 244 20.58 2.85 -19.14
C SER A 244 20.56 1.61 -18.26
N ALA A 245 19.39 1.10 -17.88
CA ALA A 245 19.26 -0.12 -17.11
C ALA A 245 19.77 -1.33 -17.88
N ALA A 246 19.44 -1.43 -19.16
CA ALA A 246 19.95 -2.49 -20.05
C ALA A 246 21.47 -2.46 -20.19
N SER A 247 22.07 -1.27 -20.35
CA SER A 247 23.53 -1.09 -20.39
C SER A 247 24.23 -1.51 -19.07
N LEU A 248 23.50 -1.43 -17.94
CA LEU A 248 23.96 -1.93 -16.64
C LEU A 248 23.70 -3.42 -16.43
N GLY A 249 23.25 -4.15 -17.47
CA GLY A 249 22.95 -5.59 -17.42
C GLY A 249 21.63 -5.93 -16.74
N VAL A 250 20.73 -4.97 -16.52
CA VAL A 250 19.42 -5.22 -15.91
C VAL A 250 18.41 -5.61 -16.97
N ASN A 251 17.85 -6.82 -16.85
CA ASN A 251 16.75 -7.26 -17.70
C ASN A 251 15.43 -6.57 -17.26
N VAL A 252 15.01 -5.54 -17.99
CA VAL A 252 13.83 -4.72 -17.70
C VAL A 252 12.55 -5.55 -17.62
N ARG A 253 12.37 -6.52 -18.53
CA ARG A 253 11.19 -7.40 -18.57
C ARG A 253 11.07 -8.24 -17.29
N THR A 254 12.20 -8.81 -16.85
CA THR A 254 12.26 -9.59 -15.61
C THR A 254 11.96 -8.74 -14.40
N VAL A 255 12.51 -7.52 -14.31
CA VAL A 255 12.25 -6.60 -13.20
C VAL A 255 10.77 -6.20 -13.15
N ARG A 256 10.14 -5.93 -14.30
CA ARG A 256 8.70 -5.63 -14.36
C ARG A 256 7.85 -6.82 -13.92
N LEU A 257 8.15 -8.01 -14.39
CA LEU A 257 7.40 -9.22 -14.03
C LEU A 257 7.45 -9.48 -12.52
N PHE A 258 8.65 -9.51 -11.94
CA PHE A 258 8.82 -9.69 -10.50
C PHE A 258 8.25 -8.54 -9.69
N GLY A 259 8.35 -7.31 -10.20
CA GLY A 259 7.73 -6.14 -9.57
C GLY A 259 6.21 -6.25 -9.54
N MET A 260 5.56 -6.67 -10.63
CA MET A 260 4.11 -6.92 -10.66
C MET A 260 3.71 -8.05 -9.71
N LEU A 261 4.49 -9.13 -9.62
CA LEU A 261 4.27 -10.21 -8.66
C LEU A 261 4.34 -9.70 -7.21
N VAL A 262 5.35 -8.90 -6.88
CA VAL A 262 5.48 -8.27 -5.55
C VAL A 262 4.27 -7.37 -5.25
N VAL A 263 3.86 -6.55 -6.22
CA VAL A 263 2.67 -5.68 -6.08
C VAL A 263 1.40 -6.50 -5.84
N LEU A 264 1.19 -7.57 -6.62
CA LEU A 264 0.04 -8.47 -6.44
C LEU A 264 0.04 -9.10 -5.05
N LEU A 265 1.16 -9.65 -4.61
CA LEU A 265 1.26 -10.32 -3.31
C LEU A 265 1.05 -9.34 -2.16
N LEU A 266 1.66 -8.16 -2.21
CA LEU A 266 1.54 -7.14 -1.17
C LEU A 266 0.15 -6.50 -1.13
N ALA A 267 -0.30 -5.94 -2.23
CA ALA A 267 -1.59 -5.26 -2.29
C ALA A 267 -2.75 -6.26 -2.24
N GLY A 268 -2.64 -7.40 -2.93
CA GLY A 268 -3.65 -8.46 -2.91
C GLY A 268 -3.87 -9.02 -1.51
N ALA A 269 -2.79 -9.38 -0.78
CA ALA A 269 -2.91 -9.85 0.61
C ALA A 269 -3.45 -8.75 1.54
N SER A 270 -3.02 -7.50 1.36
CA SER A 270 -3.51 -6.39 2.18
C SER A 270 -4.99 -6.11 1.96
N VAL A 271 -5.44 -6.04 0.70
CA VAL A 271 -6.86 -5.85 0.36
C VAL A 271 -7.72 -7.00 0.87
N SER A 272 -7.21 -8.22 0.79
CA SER A 272 -7.92 -9.41 1.30
C SER A 272 -8.09 -9.38 2.82
N LEU A 273 -7.16 -8.74 3.54
CA LEU A 273 -7.19 -8.66 5.01
C LEU A 273 -8.04 -7.48 5.50
N VAL A 274 -7.94 -6.32 4.86
CA VAL A 274 -8.50 -5.06 5.39
C VAL A 274 -9.42 -4.32 4.40
N GLY A 275 -9.68 -4.90 3.24
CA GLY A 275 -10.45 -4.23 2.18
C GLY A 275 -9.64 -3.17 1.43
N GLY A 276 -10.33 -2.39 0.60
CA GLY A 276 -9.70 -1.40 -0.27
C GLY A 276 -9.25 -0.15 0.48
N ILE A 277 -7.95 0.11 0.55
CA ILE A 277 -7.38 1.35 1.08
C ILE A 277 -6.61 2.05 -0.04
N ALA A 278 -7.05 3.24 -0.41
CA ALA A 278 -6.41 4.04 -1.46
C ALA A 278 -5.38 5.03 -0.87
N PHE A 279 -4.61 5.66 -1.74
CA PHE A 279 -3.68 6.76 -1.47
C PHE A 279 -2.41 6.43 -0.66
N ILE A 280 -2.36 5.40 0.18
CA ILE A 280 -1.13 5.05 0.93
C ILE A 280 0.01 4.74 -0.05
N GLY A 281 -0.25 3.90 -1.05
CA GLY A 281 0.73 3.54 -2.07
C GLY A 281 1.15 4.68 -3.01
N LEU A 282 0.33 5.73 -3.07
CA LEU A 282 0.62 6.91 -3.88
C LEU A 282 1.43 7.96 -3.10
N ILE A 283 0.94 8.33 -1.92
CA ILE A 283 1.42 9.49 -1.15
C ILE A 283 2.66 9.15 -0.35
N VAL A 284 2.67 8.00 0.32
CA VAL A 284 3.76 7.64 1.22
C VAL A 284 5.10 7.52 0.49
N PRO A 285 5.22 6.84 -0.67
CA PRO A 285 6.47 6.85 -1.43
C PRO A 285 6.88 8.24 -1.90
N HIS A 286 5.92 9.12 -2.22
CA HIS A 286 6.21 10.48 -2.60
C HIS A 286 6.83 11.29 -1.45
N ILE A 287 6.24 11.24 -0.26
CA ILE A 287 6.80 11.88 0.95
C ILE A 287 8.16 11.27 1.30
N SER A 288 8.29 9.94 1.23
CA SER A 288 9.55 9.25 1.48
C SER A 288 10.66 9.72 0.52
N ARG A 289 10.32 9.99 -0.76
CA ARG A 289 11.26 10.54 -1.74
C ARG A 289 11.76 11.93 -1.37
N LEU A 290 10.94 12.76 -0.73
CA LEU A 290 11.35 14.05 -0.20
C LEU A 290 12.31 13.90 0.99
N LEU A 291 12.18 12.81 1.75
CA LEU A 291 13.02 12.55 2.94
C LEU A 291 14.37 11.92 2.58
N VAL A 292 14.42 10.94 1.69
CA VAL A 292 15.61 10.12 1.44
C VAL A 292 16.12 10.13 0.00
N GLY A 293 15.45 10.88 -0.88
CA GLY A 293 15.78 10.97 -2.31
C GLY A 293 15.14 9.88 -3.16
N GLY A 294 15.54 9.82 -4.45
CA GLY A 294 14.94 8.92 -5.45
C GLY A 294 15.58 7.52 -5.55
N ASP A 295 16.61 7.21 -4.76
CA ASP A 295 17.21 5.88 -4.75
C ASP A 295 16.29 4.87 -4.06
N TYR A 296 15.80 3.88 -4.80
CA TYR A 296 14.87 2.86 -4.32
C TYR A 296 15.43 1.99 -3.19
N ARG A 297 16.75 1.87 -3.07
CA ARG A 297 17.39 1.17 -1.95
C ARG A 297 17.08 1.82 -0.60
N ARG A 298 16.88 3.14 -0.59
CA ARG A 298 16.49 3.92 0.59
C ARG A 298 14.99 4.21 0.62
N LEU A 299 14.40 4.45 -0.54
CA LEU A 299 12.99 4.79 -0.69
C LEU A 299 12.07 3.67 -0.22
N VAL A 300 12.34 2.42 -0.62
CA VAL A 300 11.48 1.28 -0.34
C VAL A 300 11.35 1.00 1.16
N PRO A 301 12.44 0.85 1.95
CA PRO A 301 12.31 0.59 3.39
C PRO A 301 11.68 1.76 4.16
N VAL A 302 12.00 3.01 3.80
CA VAL A 302 11.40 4.20 4.43
C VAL A 302 9.91 4.28 4.11
N SER A 303 9.52 4.03 2.86
CA SER A 303 8.10 3.99 2.47
C SER A 303 7.32 2.92 3.22
N ALA A 304 7.88 1.72 3.34
CA ALA A 304 7.25 0.65 4.09
C ALA A 304 6.97 1.07 5.53
N LEU A 305 7.99 1.47 6.29
CA LEU A 305 7.82 1.87 7.70
C LEU A 305 6.86 3.05 7.86
N MET A 306 6.97 4.07 7.01
CA MET A 306 6.08 5.22 7.04
C MET A 306 4.63 4.82 6.74
N GLY A 307 4.39 3.91 5.79
CA GLY A 307 3.06 3.39 5.48
C GLY A 307 2.44 2.67 6.67
N GLY A 308 3.22 1.87 7.40
CA GLY A 308 2.80 1.25 8.65
C GLY A 308 2.38 2.29 9.70
N VAL A 309 3.19 3.31 9.93
CA VAL A 309 2.88 4.41 10.86
C VAL A 309 1.58 5.11 10.46
N VAL A 310 1.48 5.51 9.19
CA VAL A 310 0.29 6.23 8.69
C VAL A 310 -0.98 5.42 8.89
N LEU A 311 -0.97 4.12 8.56
CA LEU A 311 -2.18 3.32 8.67
C LEU A 311 -2.54 3.00 10.13
N VAL A 312 -1.57 2.75 11.00
CA VAL A 312 -1.83 2.56 12.44
C VAL A 312 -2.43 3.81 13.07
N LEU A 313 -1.87 5.00 12.78
CA LEU A 313 -2.42 6.27 13.28
C LEU A 313 -3.81 6.57 12.71
N SER A 314 -4.03 6.28 11.42
CA SER A 314 -5.34 6.42 10.79
C SER A 314 -6.38 5.48 11.40
N ASP A 315 -5.99 4.25 11.78
CA ASP A 315 -6.88 3.32 12.47
C ASP A 315 -7.25 3.80 13.88
N ILE A 316 -6.30 4.36 14.63
CA ILE A 316 -6.58 4.97 15.95
C ILE A 316 -7.58 6.10 15.76
N ALA A 317 -7.34 7.01 14.81
CA ALA A 317 -8.23 8.13 14.54
C ALA A 317 -9.63 7.68 14.12
N ALA A 318 -9.72 6.68 13.22
CA ALA A 318 -10.98 6.13 12.74
C ALA A 318 -11.85 5.55 13.86
N ARG A 319 -11.23 4.92 14.87
CA ARG A 319 -11.92 4.39 16.06
C ARG A 319 -12.37 5.47 17.04
N MET A 320 -11.70 6.61 17.07
CA MET A 320 -11.97 7.67 18.05
C MET A 320 -12.97 8.72 17.56
N ILE A 321 -13.06 8.93 16.24
CA ILE A 321 -13.89 10.00 15.64
C ILE A 321 -15.39 9.78 15.90
N ASN A 322 -15.89 8.56 15.78
CA ASN A 322 -17.33 8.26 15.86
C ASN A 322 -17.63 7.15 16.88
N ALA A 323 -16.87 7.11 17.98
CA ALA A 323 -17.08 6.11 19.03
C ALA A 323 -18.53 6.15 19.56
N PRO A 324 -19.24 4.99 19.75
CA PRO A 324 -18.69 3.62 19.72
C PRO A 324 -18.68 2.92 18.35
N PHE A 325 -19.04 3.60 17.29
CA PHE A 325 -19.09 3.00 15.95
C PHE A 325 -17.73 3.05 15.27
N ASP A 326 -17.38 1.96 14.56
CA ASP A 326 -16.17 1.91 13.73
C ASP A 326 -16.38 2.70 12.44
N THR A 327 -15.49 3.66 12.18
CA THR A 327 -15.39 4.37 10.89
C THR A 327 -14.44 3.59 9.98
N PRO A 328 -14.80 3.35 8.70
CA PRO A 328 -13.87 2.72 7.75
C PRO A 328 -12.58 3.53 7.61
N VAL A 329 -11.44 2.91 7.89
CA VAL A 329 -10.14 3.59 7.87
C VAL A 329 -9.75 4.07 6.47
N GLY A 330 -10.16 3.32 5.43
CA GLY A 330 -9.89 3.71 4.04
C GLY A 330 -10.60 5.00 3.64
N ALA A 331 -11.81 5.26 4.16
CA ALA A 331 -12.50 6.53 3.97
C ALA A 331 -11.71 7.70 4.60
N LEU A 332 -11.20 7.53 5.83
CA LEU A 332 -10.40 8.54 6.51
C LEU A 332 -9.09 8.83 5.76
N VAL A 333 -8.38 7.77 5.35
CA VAL A 333 -7.15 7.90 4.56
C VAL A 333 -7.43 8.61 3.23
N SER A 334 -8.58 8.36 2.58
CA SER A 334 -8.96 9.02 1.33
C SER A 334 -9.25 10.50 1.54
N ILE A 335 -9.99 10.87 2.61
CA ILE A 335 -10.28 12.27 2.94
C ILE A 335 -8.99 13.07 3.18
N LEU A 336 -8.01 12.50 3.85
CA LEU A 336 -6.71 13.13 4.08
C LEU A 336 -5.81 13.06 2.83
N GLY A 337 -5.90 11.97 2.09
CA GLY A 337 -5.06 11.70 0.94
C GLY A 337 -5.34 12.59 -0.26
N VAL A 338 -6.62 12.81 -0.60
CA VAL A 338 -7.00 13.61 -1.77
C VAL A 338 -6.43 15.04 -1.73
N PRO A 339 -6.60 15.84 -0.66
CA PRO A 339 -6.01 17.17 -0.58
C PRO A 339 -4.48 17.17 -0.68
N VAL A 340 -3.82 16.20 -0.01
CA VAL A 340 -2.36 16.07 -0.06
C VAL A 340 -1.90 15.75 -1.48
N PHE A 341 -2.60 14.87 -2.19
CA PHE A 341 -2.30 14.54 -3.58
C PHE A 341 -2.41 15.77 -4.48
N PHE A 342 -3.50 16.54 -4.37
CA PHE A 342 -3.67 17.78 -5.14
C PHE A 342 -2.57 18.80 -4.82
N ALA A 343 -2.28 19.04 -3.53
CA ALA A 343 -1.23 19.96 -3.12
C ALA A 343 0.14 19.59 -3.68
N LEU A 344 0.46 18.28 -3.76
CA LEU A 344 1.71 17.78 -4.31
C LEU A 344 1.77 17.90 -5.84
N THR A 345 0.64 17.76 -6.53
CA THR A 345 0.55 17.87 -8.00
C THR A 345 0.66 19.31 -8.45
N PHE A 346 -0.11 20.22 -7.86
CA PHE A 346 -0.09 21.65 -8.22
C PHE A 346 1.25 22.35 -7.87
N ARG A 347 1.93 21.91 -6.82
CA ARG A 347 3.24 22.48 -6.45
C ARG A 347 4.33 22.21 -7.49
N LYS A 348 4.16 21.20 -8.35
CA LYS A 348 5.09 20.90 -9.45
C LYS A 348 4.86 21.80 -10.68
N GLU A 349 3.63 22.20 -10.95
CA GLU A 349 3.32 23.07 -12.09
C GLU A 349 3.85 24.51 -11.90
N GLY A 350 3.87 25.03 -10.66
CA GLY A 350 4.43 26.35 -10.34
C GLY A 350 5.96 26.46 -10.41
N MET A 351 6.68 25.39 -10.76
CA MET A 351 8.14 25.36 -10.86
C MET A 351 8.65 25.16 -12.31
N VAL A 352 7.74 25.19 -13.28
CA VAL A 352 8.02 25.01 -14.72
C VAL A 352 7.70 26.28 -15.53
N LEU A 353 7.30 27.40 -14.90
CA LEU A 353 7.17 28.71 -15.52
C LEU A 353 8.40 29.59 -15.27
#